data_e58d1349be113b4e46bb62092e9b9436
#
_entry.id   e58d1349be113b4e46bb62092e9b9436
#
_cell.length_a   1.000
_cell.length_b   1.000
_cell.length_c   1.000
_cell.angle_alpha   90.00
_cell.angle_beta   90.00
_cell.angle_gamma   90.00
#
_symmetry.space_group_name_H-M   'P 1'
#
loop_
_entity.id
_entity.type
_entity.pdbx_description
1 polymer ?
#
loop_
_entity_poly.entity_id
_entity_poly.type
_entity_poly.pdbx_seq_one_letter_code
_entity_poly.pdbx_strand_id
1 'polypeptide(L)'
;MKEKSTLKDVANNYLTHTMKNKGVTLIALAVTIVVMLILAGVTISVLNGENGIVKQAQKAKEESKIKELKEKVRIDIAGKRVENINGELRVSVLKEILDKYFDNVPVETQITSETELKAKEEYGKYEMKISDIDVGEITYETSYTIFKDVNGEQVPIPEGYIVSENSDENIVNKGLVISDSRGNEYVWISCTVNSSSNKLQYKRTEWGVEKDGTDNSRAIKDELTLKDIDVTYSKTDTDNGINEEISKEIVAQINAEKESIKKYGGYYIGRYEVGKDNKTAVIKAEQEPYVNIKWSKAYELAKGIGGGEGATTYLCSSYSWDTAINFIQNTTGKNYATSIIGFNGNWKGQEVKDSSGKVIKPVNTAQRLNTGLTTALCNIYDMGGNVGEFTTELNPGTSETVVLRGGNSYNNDPAGNRWDSYSGLAGSLYGFRATLFLK
;
A
#
# COMPACT_ATOMS: atom_id res chain seq x y z
N MET A 1 93.60 54.40 1.70
CA MET A 1 93.43 52.97 1.42
C MET A 1 92.86 52.33 2.64
N LYS A 2 91.58 51.94 2.61
CA LYS A 2 90.92 51.17 3.67
C LYS A 2 90.81 49.73 3.15
N GLU A 3 91.50 48.83 3.82
CA GLU A 3 91.40 47.41 3.56
C GLU A 3 90.00 46.89 3.90
N LYS A 4 89.42 46.20 2.94
CA LYS A 4 88.16 45.43 3.16
C LYS A 4 88.52 44.10 3.82
N SER A 5 88.29 43.99 5.12
CA SER A 5 88.31 42.69 5.75
C SER A 5 87.14 41.83 5.15
N THR A 6 87.46 40.67 4.69
CA THR A 6 86.49 39.77 4.06
C THR A 6 85.68 39.04 5.11
N LEU A 7 84.37 38.79 4.82
CA LEU A 7 83.44 38.02 5.66
C LEU A 7 84.03 36.68 6.15
N LYS A 8 85.04 36.16 5.49
CA LYS A 8 85.82 34.96 5.85
C LYS A 8 86.65 35.14 7.10
N ASP A 9 87.29 36.34 7.27
CA ASP A 9 88.08 36.62 8.46
C ASP A 9 87.24 36.88 9.72
N VAL A 10 86.04 37.40 9.56
CA VAL A 10 85.09 37.55 10.64
C VAL A 10 84.52 36.20 11.05
N ALA A 11 84.24 35.35 10.12
CA ALA A 11 83.70 33.99 10.41
C ALA A 11 84.79 33.11 11.07
N ASN A 12 86.04 33.19 10.65
CA ASN A 12 87.11 32.44 11.31
C ASN A 12 87.39 32.94 12.74
N ASN A 13 87.33 34.24 12.99
CA ASN A 13 87.52 34.77 14.34
C ASN A 13 86.29 34.37 15.26
N TYR A 14 85.14 34.29 14.75
CA TYR A 14 83.95 33.80 15.53
C TYR A 14 84.10 32.32 15.83
N LEU A 15 84.53 31.51 14.89
CA LEU A 15 84.71 30.09 15.09
C LEU A 15 85.86 29.73 16.02
N THR A 16 86.99 30.51 16.02
CA THR A 16 88.11 30.28 16.94
C THR A 16 87.87 30.80 18.37
N HIS A 17 87.03 31.78 18.54
CA HIS A 17 86.70 32.28 19.88
C HIS A 17 85.60 31.50 20.59
N THR A 18 84.75 30.79 19.82
CA THR A 18 83.67 29.96 20.37
C THR A 18 84.08 28.53 20.69
N MET A 19 85.27 28.11 20.24
CA MET A 19 85.85 26.79 20.49
C MET A 19 86.77 26.70 21.69
N LYS A 20 86.87 27.72 22.57
CA LYS A 20 87.54 27.59 23.81
C LYS A 20 86.58 27.19 24.96
N ASN A 21 86.59 25.88 25.15
CA ASN A 21 86.17 25.22 26.39
C ASN A 21 84.77 25.32 26.85
N LYS A 22 83.99 24.39 26.39
CA LYS A 22 83.31 23.47 27.29
C LYS A 22 82.99 22.25 26.46
N GLY A 23 83.81 21.23 26.63
CA GLY A 23 83.43 19.89 26.16
C GLY A 23 82.10 19.53 26.81
N VAL A 24 81.05 19.58 26.02
CA VAL A 24 79.75 18.98 26.43
C VAL A 24 80.09 17.52 26.71
N THR A 25 80.10 17.16 28.01
CA THR A 25 80.38 15.77 28.37
C THR A 25 79.43 14.90 27.62
N LEU A 26 79.89 13.76 27.16
CA LEU A 26 79.03 12.80 26.43
C LEU A 26 77.71 12.51 27.17
N ILE A 27 77.77 12.61 28.50
CA ILE A 27 76.61 12.51 29.39
C ILE A 27 75.62 13.69 29.20
N ALA A 28 76.12 14.93 29.12
CA ALA A 28 75.26 16.12 28.93
C ALA A 28 74.63 16.11 27.56
N LEU A 29 75.31 15.63 26.48
CA LEU A 29 74.72 15.43 25.17
C LEU A 29 73.68 14.34 25.18
N ALA A 30 73.96 13.20 25.84
CA ALA A 30 72.99 12.11 25.97
C ALA A 30 71.72 12.54 26.71
N VAL A 31 71.89 13.26 27.83
CA VAL A 31 70.77 13.82 28.61
C VAL A 31 69.94 14.81 27.79
N THR A 32 70.60 15.69 27.00
CA THR A 32 69.87 16.63 26.11
C THR A 32 69.09 15.90 25.02
N ILE A 33 69.65 14.86 24.44
CA ILE A 33 68.94 14.02 23.42
C ILE A 33 67.74 13.30 24.07
N VAL A 34 67.91 12.68 25.25
CA VAL A 34 66.86 12.03 25.97
C VAL A 34 65.73 13.00 26.36
N VAL A 35 66.12 14.17 26.88
CA VAL A 35 65.11 15.21 27.19
C VAL A 35 64.36 15.69 25.93
N MET A 36 65.08 15.89 24.83
CA MET A 36 64.42 16.22 23.55
C MET A 36 63.49 15.13 23.05
N LEU A 37 63.88 13.86 23.17
CA LEU A 37 63.02 12.71 22.78
C LEU A 37 61.80 12.59 23.68
N ILE A 38 61.94 12.82 24.98
CA ILE A 38 60.84 12.85 25.93
C ILE A 38 59.87 14.01 25.62
N LEU A 39 60.40 15.20 25.41
CA LEU A 39 59.62 16.37 25.03
C LEU A 39 58.93 16.17 23.69
N ALA A 40 59.61 15.63 22.71
CA ALA A 40 59.00 15.29 21.42
C ALA A 40 57.94 14.24 21.58
N GLY A 41 58.16 13.16 22.35
CA GLY A 41 57.21 12.11 22.63
C GLY A 41 55.96 12.63 23.39
N VAL A 42 56.16 13.48 24.41
CA VAL A 42 55.05 14.13 25.12
C VAL A 42 54.30 15.08 24.19
N THR A 43 54.97 15.84 23.37
CA THR A 43 54.34 16.76 22.40
C THR A 43 53.52 16.01 21.37
N ILE A 44 54.07 14.89 20.81
CA ILE A 44 53.36 14.03 19.87
C ILE A 44 52.15 13.37 20.55
N SER A 45 52.30 12.91 21.80
CA SER A 45 51.17 12.30 22.55
C SER A 45 50.06 13.31 22.86
N VAL A 46 50.41 14.55 23.25
CA VAL A 46 49.47 15.63 23.48
C VAL A 46 48.76 16.08 22.20
N LEU A 47 49.46 16.03 21.04
CA LEU A 47 48.89 16.44 19.78
C LEU A 47 48.05 15.32 19.13
N ASN A 48 48.54 14.06 19.15
CA ASN A 48 47.99 12.95 18.37
C ASN A 48 47.47 11.76 19.23
N GLY A 49 47.62 11.79 20.56
CA GLY A 49 47.08 10.77 21.47
C GLY A 49 45.55 10.66 21.40
N GLU A 50 44.96 9.65 22.03
CA GLU A 50 43.48 9.45 22.08
C GLU A 50 42.73 10.69 22.58
N ASN A 51 43.34 11.46 23.47
CA ASN A 51 42.84 12.76 23.98
C ASN A 51 43.62 13.94 23.38
N GLY A 52 44.33 13.74 22.25
CA GLY A 52 45.18 14.78 21.64
C GLY A 52 44.38 15.92 21.04
N ILE A 53 44.94 17.12 21.10
CA ILE A 53 44.32 18.36 20.60
C ILE A 53 43.84 18.24 19.16
N VAL A 54 44.57 17.52 18.30
CA VAL A 54 44.19 17.29 16.88
C VAL A 54 42.91 16.45 16.78
N LYS A 55 42.82 15.36 17.58
CA LYS A 55 41.60 14.53 17.61
C LYS A 55 40.41 15.28 18.22
N GLN A 56 40.65 16.05 19.28
CA GLN A 56 39.59 16.90 19.86
C GLN A 56 39.12 17.96 18.86
N ALA A 57 40.00 18.58 18.10
CA ALA A 57 39.65 19.55 17.08
C ALA A 57 38.90 18.89 15.91
N GLN A 58 39.28 17.66 15.51
CA GLN A 58 38.53 16.90 14.51
C GLN A 58 37.15 16.54 14.99
N LYS A 59 37.01 16.02 16.22
CA LYS A 59 35.73 15.70 16.83
C LYS A 59 34.84 16.94 16.96
N ALA A 60 35.36 18.06 17.42
CA ALA A 60 34.64 19.33 17.49
C ALA A 60 34.17 19.83 16.12
N LYS A 61 35.00 19.62 15.07
CA LYS A 61 34.63 19.93 13.68
C LYS A 61 33.52 19.03 13.16
N GLU A 62 33.56 17.74 13.49
CA GLU A 62 32.50 16.78 13.14
C GLU A 62 31.19 17.10 13.88
N GLU A 63 31.25 17.35 15.18
CA GLU A 63 30.08 17.77 15.97
C GLU A 63 29.46 19.07 15.43
N SER A 64 30.31 20.04 15.03
CA SER A 64 29.85 21.29 14.42
C SER A 64 29.13 21.04 13.09
N LYS A 65 29.63 20.15 12.25
CA LYS A 65 28.99 19.80 10.96
C LYS A 65 27.67 19.06 11.17
N ILE A 66 27.59 18.13 12.15
CA ILE A 66 26.34 17.45 12.51
C ILE A 66 25.33 18.47 12.99
N LYS A 67 25.74 19.41 13.83
CA LYS A 67 24.87 20.50 14.32
C LYS A 67 24.39 21.40 13.18
N GLU A 68 25.25 21.73 12.24
CA GLU A 68 24.88 22.50 11.03
C GLU A 68 23.86 21.76 10.16
N LEU A 69 24.05 20.45 9.97
CA LEU A 69 23.10 19.63 9.22
C LEU A 69 21.73 19.58 9.90
N LYS A 70 21.71 19.32 11.21
CA LYS A 70 20.47 19.33 12.01
C LYS A 70 19.74 20.67 11.88
N GLU A 71 20.46 21.76 11.94
CA GLU A 71 19.88 23.10 11.83
C GLU A 71 19.32 23.38 10.44
N LYS A 72 19.98 22.94 9.36
CA LYS A 72 19.44 23.05 8.00
C LYS A 72 18.11 22.30 7.85
N VAL A 73 18.04 21.06 8.37
CA VAL A 73 16.80 20.28 8.35
C VAL A 73 15.71 20.99 9.15
N ARG A 74 16.02 21.53 10.34
CA ARG A 74 15.07 22.28 11.17
C ARG A 74 14.54 23.54 10.49
N ILE A 75 15.40 24.27 9.78
CA ILE A 75 15.00 25.47 9.03
C ILE A 75 14.01 25.09 7.92
N ASP A 76 14.28 24.03 7.15
CA ASP A 76 13.38 23.55 6.11
C ASP A 76 12.04 23.12 6.71
N ILE A 77 12.05 22.40 7.84
CA ILE A 77 10.85 22.01 8.57
C ILE A 77 10.06 23.23 9.04
N ALA A 78 10.73 24.21 9.64
CA ALA A 78 10.09 25.43 10.11
C ALA A 78 9.46 26.22 8.96
N GLY A 79 10.16 26.32 7.81
CA GLY A 79 9.63 26.92 6.58
C GLY A 79 8.34 26.25 6.13
N LYS A 80 8.30 24.92 6.10
CA LYS A 80 7.11 24.17 5.70
C LYS A 80 5.95 24.28 6.69
N ARG A 81 6.23 24.35 7.99
CA ARG A 81 5.20 24.61 9.02
C ARG A 81 4.55 25.99 8.88
N VAL A 82 5.31 27.00 8.47
CA VAL A 82 4.77 28.35 8.23
C VAL A 82 3.89 28.40 6.99
N GLU A 83 4.18 27.59 5.96
CA GLU A 83 3.37 27.46 4.74
C GLU A 83 2.01 26.78 5.03
N ASN A 84 1.92 25.97 6.09
CA ASN A 84 0.70 25.26 6.46
C ASN A 84 -0.14 26.11 7.45
N ILE A 85 -1.41 26.36 7.12
CA ILE A 85 -2.33 27.19 7.92
C ILE A 85 -2.43 26.72 9.38
N ASN A 86 -2.31 25.42 9.64
CA ASN A 86 -2.39 24.83 10.98
C ASN A 86 -1.02 24.65 11.66
N GLY A 87 0.08 24.98 10.99
CA GLY A 87 1.45 24.75 11.51
C GLY A 87 1.84 23.27 11.65
N GLU A 88 1.06 22.36 11.08
CA GLU A 88 1.31 20.92 11.12
C GLU A 88 2.42 20.53 10.15
N LEU A 89 3.24 19.56 10.55
CA LEU A 89 4.23 18.93 9.68
C LEU A 89 3.73 17.55 9.27
N ARG A 90 3.32 17.42 8.01
CA ARG A 90 2.89 16.14 7.44
C ARG A 90 4.08 15.23 7.20
N VAL A 91 3.89 13.92 7.38
CA VAL A 91 4.98 12.94 7.18
C VAL A 91 5.51 12.92 5.76
N SER A 92 4.66 13.15 4.74
CA SER A 92 5.08 13.28 3.34
C SER A 92 6.03 14.47 3.13
N VAL A 93 5.70 15.63 3.71
CA VAL A 93 6.54 16.83 3.66
C VAL A 93 7.85 16.61 4.43
N LEU A 94 7.79 15.94 5.59
CA LEU A 94 9.00 15.56 6.32
C LEU A 94 9.88 14.66 5.48
N LYS A 95 9.30 13.66 4.80
CA LYS A 95 10.05 12.76 3.91
C LYS A 95 10.73 13.53 2.80
N GLU A 96 10.06 14.45 2.11
CA GLU A 96 10.68 15.30 1.09
C GLU A 96 11.88 16.10 1.62
N ILE A 97 11.76 16.64 2.83
CA ILE A 97 12.86 17.36 3.47
C ILE A 97 14.00 16.40 3.78
N LEU A 98 13.71 15.25 4.39
CA LEU A 98 14.73 14.26 4.74
C LEU A 98 15.47 13.72 3.49
N ASP A 99 14.74 13.45 2.40
CA ASP A 99 15.30 12.99 1.12
C ASP A 99 16.32 13.97 0.50
N LYS A 100 16.30 15.26 0.86
CA LYS A 100 17.33 16.23 0.45
C LYS A 100 18.68 15.96 1.12
N TYR A 101 18.67 15.50 2.37
CA TYR A 101 19.85 15.44 3.25
C TYR A 101 20.35 14.03 3.52
N PHE A 102 19.48 12.99 3.35
CA PHE A 102 19.77 11.61 3.73
C PHE A 102 19.53 10.64 2.57
N ASP A 103 20.31 9.53 2.53
CA ASP A 103 20.27 8.54 1.45
C ASP A 103 19.28 7.39 1.72
N ASN A 104 18.92 7.13 2.99
CA ASN A 104 18.17 5.94 3.41
C ASN A 104 16.82 6.26 4.04
N VAL A 105 16.15 7.32 3.61
CA VAL A 105 14.85 7.68 4.16
C VAL A 105 13.82 6.60 3.77
N PRO A 106 13.17 5.95 4.74
CA PRO A 106 12.19 4.91 4.44
C PRO A 106 10.90 5.49 3.86
N VAL A 107 9.97 4.61 3.47
CA VAL A 107 8.62 5.03 3.08
C VAL A 107 7.89 5.69 4.27
N GLU A 108 6.96 6.57 3.99
CA GLU A 108 6.27 7.43 4.97
C GLU A 108 5.72 6.69 6.18
N THR A 109 5.10 5.52 5.94
CA THR A 109 4.52 4.68 7.00
C THR A 109 5.54 4.08 7.97
N GLN A 110 6.82 4.11 7.63
CA GLN A 110 7.93 3.58 8.44
C GLN A 110 8.76 4.70 9.11
N ILE A 111 8.45 5.97 8.84
CA ILE A 111 9.12 7.10 9.45
C ILE A 111 8.62 7.24 10.89
N THR A 112 9.51 7.07 11.85
CA THR A 112 9.26 7.25 13.28
C THR A 112 10.39 8.06 13.92
N SER A 113 10.25 8.47 15.17
CA SER A 113 11.32 9.13 15.93
C SER A 113 12.60 8.30 16.00
N GLU A 114 12.48 6.96 15.98
CA GLU A 114 13.59 6.00 16.07
C GLU A 114 14.21 5.65 14.70
N THR A 115 13.67 6.21 13.61
CA THR A 115 14.22 5.96 12.26
C THR A 115 15.67 6.44 12.18
N GLU A 116 16.57 5.54 11.83
CA GLU A 116 17.98 5.83 11.59
C GLU A 116 18.19 6.40 10.20
N LEU A 117 18.84 7.56 10.16
CA LEU A 117 19.12 8.31 8.94
C LEU A 117 20.62 8.35 8.69
N LYS A 118 21.01 8.21 7.43
CA LYS A 118 22.39 8.33 6.97
C LYS A 118 22.55 9.55 6.08
N ALA A 119 23.27 10.54 6.55
CA ALA A 119 23.50 11.76 5.79
C ALA A 119 24.27 11.48 4.48
N LYS A 120 23.89 12.19 3.42
CA LYS A 120 24.58 12.13 2.13
C LYS A 120 26.05 12.51 2.24
N GLU A 121 26.84 12.08 1.28
CA GLU A 121 28.30 12.29 1.26
C GLU A 121 28.70 13.75 1.40
N GLU A 122 27.98 14.65 0.74
CA GLU A 122 28.18 16.09 0.80
C GLU A 122 28.01 16.69 2.20
N TYR A 123 27.23 16.00 3.07
CA TYR A 123 27.01 16.37 4.46
C TYR A 123 27.87 15.57 5.45
N GLY A 124 28.73 14.63 4.96
CA GLY A 124 29.73 13.94 5.77
C GLY A 124 29.41 12.51 6.18
N LYS A 125 28.33 11.89 5.64
CA LYS A 125 27.93 10.48 5.89
C LYS A 125 27.68 10.14 7.37
N TYR A 126 27.20 11.10 8.16
CA TYR A 126 26.86 10.89 9.56
C TYR A 126 25.58 10.08 9.72
N GLU A 127 25.54 9.26 10.75
CA GLU A 127 24.34 8.53 11.16
C GLU A 127 23.67 9.23 12.34
N MET A 128 22.34 9.37 12.30
CA MET A 128 21.56 9.99 13.39
C MET A 128 20.11 9.49 13.35
N LYS A 129 19.38 9.62 14.45
CA LYS A 129 17.96 9.34 14.49
C LYS A 129 17.13 10.60 14.21
N ILE A 130 15.89 10.41 13.77
CA ILE A 130 14.95 11.52 13.60
C ILE A 130 14.74 12.25 14.92
N SER A 131 14.68 11.53 16.06
CA SER A 131 14.63 12.11 17.40
C SER A 131 15.76 13.09 17.72
N ASP A 132 16.93 12.93 17.10
CA ASP A 132 18.06 13.83 17.28
C ASP A 132 17.90 15.17 16.57
N ILE A 133 16.96 15.28 15.63
CA ILE A 133 16.74 16.47 14.81
C ILE A 133 15.74 17.43 15.46
N ASP A 134 14.90 16.94 16.39
CA ASP A 134 13.82 17.71 17.01
C ASP A 134 12.83 18.24 15.96
N VAL A 135 12.22 17.31 15.23
CA VAL A 135 11.25 17.62 14.16
C VAL A 135 9.90 18.12 14.71
N GLY A 136 9.69 18.03 16.03
CA GLY A 136 8.41 18.33 16.67
C GLY A 136 7.32 17.30 16.36
N GLU A 137 6.08 17.67 16.55
CA GLU A 137 4.93 16.79 16.27
C GLU A 137 4.78 16.55 14.76
N ILE A 138 4.68 15.28 14.38
CA ILE A 138 4.50 14.83 12.98
C ILE A 138 3.06 14.37 12.83
N THR A 139 2.35 14.94 11.88
CA THR A 139 1.01 14.48 11.50
C THR A 139 1.15 13.45 10.40
N TYR A 140 0.77 12.21 10.68
CA TYR A 140 0.65 11.20 9.66
C TYR A 140 -0.60 11.50 8.84
N GLU A 141 -0.45 11.62 7.53
CA GLU A 141 -1.58 11.75 6.64
C GLU A 141 -2.42 10.49 6.76
N THR A 142 -3.60 10.62 7.31
CA THR A 142 -4.61 9.61 7.12
C THR A 142 -5.17 9.83 5.73
N SER A 143 -4.87 8.92 4.82
CA SER A 143 -5.42 8.90 3.46
C SER A 143 -6.92 8.57 3.46
N TYR A 144 -7.61 8.89 4.55
CA TYR A 144 -9.03 8.67 4.74
C TYR A 144 -9.59 9.64 5.80
N THR A 145 -10.88 9.90 5.75
CA THR A 145 -11.66 10.57 6.79
C THR A 145 -12.59 9.56 7.45
N ILE A 146 -12.98 9.80 8.71
CA ILE A 146 -13.98 8.97 9.38
C ILE A 146 -15.37 9.58 9.17
N PHE A 147 -16.23 8.84 8.50
CA PHE A 147 -17.65 9.13 8.42
C PHE A 147 -18.40 8.42 9.58
N LYS A 148 -19.38 9.11 10.15
CA LYS A 148 -20.25 8.55 11.19
C LYS A 148 -21.69 8.67 10.72
N ASP A 149 -22.39 7.53 10.63
CA ASP A 149 -23.80 7.51 10.24
C ASP A 149 -24.75 7.94 11.37
N VAL A 150 -26.04 8.02 11.06
CA VAL A 150 -27.07 8.43 12.03
C VAL A 150 -27.25 7.43 13.19
N ASN A 151 -26.78 6.20 13.06
CA ASN A 151 -26.81 5.17 14.09
C ASN A 151 -25.54 5.19 14.97
N GLY A 152 -24.56 6.04 14.62
CA GLY A 152 -23.30 6.14 15.32
C GLY A 152 -22.20 5.21 14.83
N GLU A 153 -22.49 4.39 13.81
CA GLU A 153 -21.51 3.51 13.17
C GLU A 153 -20.48 4.33 12.38
N GLN A 154 -19.25 3.89 12.39
CA GLN A 154 -18.13 4.62 11.77
C GLN A 154 -17.48 3.81 10.67
N VAL A 155 -17.07 4.51 9.61
CA VAL A 155 -16.36 3.91 8.48
C VAL A 155 -15.31 4.86 7.92
N PRO A 156 -14.10 4.38 7.56
CA PRO A 156 -13.08 5.19 6.92
C PRO A 156 -13.40 5.39 5.44
N ILE A 157 -13.50 6.65 5.03
CA ILE A 157 -13.72 7.06 3.64
C ILE A 157 -12.37 7.42 3.03
N PRO A 158 -11.89 6.71 1.99
CA PRO A 158 -10.61 7.03 1.35
C PRO A 158 -10.57 8.46 0.80
N GLU A 159 -9.40 9.06 0.78
CA GLU A 159 -9.21 10.36 0.17
C GLU A 159 -9.65 10.35 -1.31
N GLY A 160 -10.33 11.41 -1.74
CA GLY A 160 -10.89 11.52 -3.09
C GLY A 160 -12.23 10.84 -3.29
N TYR A 161 -12.82 10.26 -2.24
CA TYR A 161 -14.17 9.70 -2.25
C TYR A 161 -15.14 10.52 -1.38
N ILE A 162 -16.41 10.52 -1.77
CA ILE A 162 -17.50 11.17 -1.04
C ILE A 162 -18.60 10.16 -0.74
N VAL A 163 -19.25 10.30 0.41
CA VAL A 163 -20.43 9.49 0.80
C VAL A 163 -21.64 9.99 0.04
N SER A 164 -22.53 9.07 -0.39
CA SER A 164 -23.81 9.39 -1.00
C SER A 164 -24.68 10.22 -0.05
N GLU A 165 -25.35 11.22 -0.59
CA GLU A 165 -26.30 12.06 0.15
C GLU A 165 -27.68 11.38 0.34
N ASN A 166 -27.94 10.28 -0.36
CA ASN A 166 -29.20 9.52 -0.24
C ASN A 166 -29.29 8.85 1.12
N SER A 167 -30.41 9.04 1.82
CA SER A 167 -30.62 8.52 3.18
C SER A 167 -30.57 7.00 3.32
N ASP A 168 -30.84 6.26 2.24
CA ASP A 168 -30.76 4.80 2.20
C ASP A 168 -29.35 4.28 1.81
N GLU A 169 -28.46 5.17 1.36
CA GLU A 169 -27.13 4.85 0.88
C GLU A 169 -26.02 5.31 1.85
N ASN A 170 -26.35 6.04 2.91
CA ASN A 170 -25.40 6.55 3.89
C ASN A 170 -25.48 5.84 5.27
N ILE A 171 -26.06 4.65 5.31
CA ILE A 171 -26.13 3.81 6.51
C ILE A 171 -25.12 2.68 6.42
N VAL A 172 -24.16 2.64 7.35
CA VAL A 172 -23.03 1.70 7.34
C VAL A 172 -23.51 0.24 7.26
N ASN A 173 -24.41 -0.15 8.15
CA ASN A 173 -24.91 -1.53 8.23
C ASN A 173 -25.92 -1.91 7.14
N LYS A 174 -26.25 -0.99 6.23
CA LYS A 174 -27.08 -1.25 5.05
C LYS A 174 -26.32 -1.22 3.73
N GLY A 175 -25.01 -1.06 3.79
CA GLY A 175 -24.16 -0.91 2.61
C GLY A 175 -24.00 0.56 2.22
N LEU A 176 -23.25 1.31 3.02
CA LEU A 176 -22.91 2.71 2.74
C LEU A 176 -22.23 2.82 1.38
N VAL A 177 -22.67 3.80 0.57
CA VAL A 177 -22.15 4.05 -0.78
C VAL A 177 -21.20 5.23 -0.78
N ILE A 178 -20.05 5.05 -1.43
CA ILE A 178 -19.10 6.13 -1.75
C ILE A 178 -18.90 6.22 -3.25
N SER A 179 -18.49 7.40 -3.72
CA SER A 179 -18.13 7.63 -5.12
C SER A 179 -16.83 8.41 -5.25
N ASP A 180 -16.04 8.11 -6.30
CA ASP A 180 -14.88 8.90 -6.68
C ASP A 180 -15.27 10.09 -7.58
N SER A 181 -14.32 10.99 -7.87
CA SER A 181 -14.54 12.16 -8.74
C SER A 181 -14.92 11.82 -10.18
N ARG A 182 -14.69 10.56 -10.61
CA ARG A 182 -15.12 10.05 -11.93
C ARG A 182 -16.51 9.45 -11.89
N GLY A 183 -17.14 9.35 -10.70
CA GLY A 183 -18.45 8.76 -10.46
C GLY A 183 -18.45 7.23 -10.39
N ASN A 184 -17.31 6.59 -10.12
CA ASN A 184 -17.29 5.17 -9.77
C ASN A 184 -17.85 4.98 -8.37
N GLU A 185 -18.79 4.05 -8.19
CA GLU A 185 -19.50 3.83 -6.95
C GLU A 185 -19.11 2.51 -6.30
N TYR A 186 -18.91 2.56 -4.99
CA TYR A 186 -18.52 1.41 -4.18
C TYR A 186 -19.37 1.32 -2.91
N VAL A 187 -19.56 0.12 -2.41
CA VAL A 187 -20.39 -0.19 -1.23
C VAL A 187 -19.52 -0.74 -0.11
N TRP A 188 -19.65 -0.19 1.09
CA TRP A 188 -18.94 -0.67 2.28
C TRP A 188 -19.47 -2.02 2.76
N ILE A 189 -18.59 -2.95 2.97
CA ILE A 189 -18.82 -4.27 3.56
C ILE A 189 -18.10 -4.35 4.91
N SER A 190 -18.86 -4.33 5.97
CA SER A 190 -18.32 -4.46 7.32
C SER A 190 -17.83 -5.89 7.58
N CYS A 191 -16.61 -6.01 8.07
CA CYS A 191 -15.98 -7.26 8.46
C CYS A 191 -15.59 -7.19 9.94
N THR A 192 -16.44 -7.68 10.82
CA THR A 192 -16.17 -7.67 12.26
C THR A 192 -15.24 -8.82 12.65
N VAL A 193 -14.37 -8.58 13.64
CA VAL A 193 -13.69 -9.65 14.35
C VAL A 193 -14.68 -10.29 15.30
N ASN A 194 -14.94 -11.58 15.16
CA ASN A 194 -15.82 -12.29 16.08
C ASN A 194 -15.24 -12.25 17.50
N SER A 195 -15.91 -11.58 18.42
CA SER A 195 -15.46 -11.39 19.79
C SER A 195 -15.26 -12.71 20.57
N SER A 196 -15.97 -13.75 20.20
CA SER A 196 -15.87 -15.07 20.86
C SER A 196 -14.69 -15.91 20.35
N SER A 197 -14.26 -15.71 19.10
CA SER A 197 -13.20 -16.54 18.47
C SER A 197 -11.97 -15.73 18.09
N ASN A 198 -11.98 -14.42 18.22
CA ASN A 198 -10.96 -13.49 17.75
C ASN A 198 -10.58 -13.70 16.25
N LYS A 199 -11.54 -14.20 15.46
CA LYS A 199 -11.34 -14.48 14.04
C LYS A 199 -12.00 -13.41 13.19
N LEU A 200 -11.24 -12.95 12.20
CA LEU A 200 -11.75 -12.06 11.16
C LEU A 200 -12.84 -12.77 10.36
N GLN A 201 -13.98 -12.09 10.12
CA GLN A 201 -15.09 -12.61 9.32
C GLN A 201 -14.88 -12.45 7.80
N TYR A 202 -13.65 -12.35 7.36
CA TYR A 202 -13.25 -12.34 5.96
C TYR A 202 -12.82 -13.72 5.51
N LYS A 203 -13.71 -14.45 4.81
CA LYS A 203 -13.51 -15.86 4.51
C LYS A 203 -14.19 -16.28 3.23
N ARG A 204 -13.70 -17.34 2.60
CA ARG A 204 -14.41 -18.05 1.54
C ARG A 204 -15.41 -19.05 2.12
N THR A 205 -16.51 -19.25 1.44
CA THR A 205 -17.57 -20.17 1.82
C THR A 205 -18.03 -20.98 0.60
N GLU A 206 -18.05 -22.29 0.71
CA GLU A 206 -18.78 -23.14 -0.20
C GLU A 206 -20.21 -23.25 0.29
N TRP A 207 -21.10 -22.63 -0.46
CA TRP A 207 -22.50 -22.51 -0.09
C TRP A 207 -23.26 -23.78 -0.41
N GLY A 208 -24.09 -24.25 0.51
CA GLY A 208 -24.92 -25.39 0.30
C GLY A 208 -26.07 -25.47 1.29
N VAL A 209 -27.20 -25.93 0.83
CA VAL A 209 -28.39 -26.15 1.64
C VAL A 209 -28.92 -27.56 1.38
N GLU A 210 -29.12 -28.33 2.43
CA GLU A 210 -29.72 -29.66 2.34
C GLU A 210 -31.20 -29.57 1.91
N LYS A 211 -31.73 -30.67 1.40
CA LYS A 211 -33.15 -30.74 0.97
C LYS A 211 -34.15 -30.47 2.07
N ASP A 212 -33.78 -30.72 3.32
CA ASP A 212 -34.58 -30.45 4.51
C ASP A 212 -34.43 -29.00 5.01
N GLY A 213 -33.66 -28.17 4.34
CA GLY A 213 -33.39 -26.78 4.71
C GLY A 213 -32.22 -26.60 5.67
N THR A 214 -31.52 -27.67 6.07
CA THR A 214 -30.34 -27.56 6.91
C THR A 214 -29.21 -26.91 6.12
N ASP A 215 -28.58 -25.85 6.66
CA ASP A 215 -27.44 -25.19 6.04
C ASP A 215 -26.18 -26.07 6.20
N ASN A 216 -25.70 -26.59 5.10
CA ASN A 216 -24.44 -27.36 5.01
C ASN A 216 -23.28 -26.57 4.39
N SER A 217 -23.38 -25.27 4.38
CA SER A 217 -22.28 -24.40 3.92
C SER A 217 -21.02 -24.63 4.74
N ARG A 218 -19.88 -24.66 4.06
CA ARG A 218 -18.58 -24.91 4.68
C ARG A 218 -17.55 -23.86 4.32
N ALA A 219 -16.64 -23.59 5.24
CA ALA A 219 -15.51 -22.71 4.98
C ALA A 219 -14.49 -23.40 4.05
N ILE A 220 -14.03 -22.67 3.05
CA ILE A 220 -12.89 -23.02 2.22
C ILE A 220 -11.67 -22.28 2.80
N LYS A 221 -10.51 -22.96 2.90
CA LYS A 221 -9.34 -22.40 3.60
C LYS A 221 -8.78 -21.17 2.90
N ASP A 222 -8.11 -21.38 1.78
CA ASP A 222 -7.39 -20.31 1.07
C ASP A 222 -7.71 -20.35 -0.41
N GLU A 223 -7.50 -19.24 -1.11
CA GLU A 223 -7.53 -19.25 -2.58
C GLU A 223 -6.33 -20.05 -3.09
N LEU A 224 -6.60 -20.86 -4.11
CA LEU A 224 -5.56 -21.65 -4.74
C LEU A 224 -4.76 -20.77 -5.69
N THR A 225 -3.47 -20.99 -5.67
CA THR A 225 -2.51 -20.35 -6.57
C THR A 225 -1.87 -21.41 -7.47
N LEU A 226 -1.13 -21.01 -8.47
CA LEU A 226 -0.43 -21.95 -9.34
C LEU A 226 0.53 -22.90 -8.62
N LYS A 227 1.03 -22.51 -7.46
CA LYS A 227 1.88 -23.37 -6.63
C LYS A 227 1.10 -24.55 -6.05
N ASP A 228 -0.19 -24.38 -5.83
CA ASP A 228 -1.08 -25.39 -5.28
C ASP A 228 -1.75 -26.24 -6.38
N ILE A 229 -1.57 -25.84 -7.63
CA ILE A 229 -2.06 -26.53 -8.82
C ILE A 229 -0.82 -27.05 -9.57
N ASP A 230 -0.74 -28.36 -9.73
CA ASP A 230 0.32 -28.97 -10.57
C ASP A 230 0.01 -28.71 -12.05
N VAL A 231 0.41 -27.52 -12.50
CA VAL A 231 0.06 -27.02 -13.83
C VAL A 231 1.29 -26.92 -14.70
N THR A 232 1.24 -27.66 -15.81
CA THR A 232 2.22 -27.52 -16.87
C THR A 232 1.71 -26.48 -17.88
N TYR A 233 2.28 -25.26 -17.85
CA TYR A 233 1.97 -24.27 -18.88
C TYR A 233 2.47 -24.69 -20.25
N SER A 234 1.59 -24.69 -21.24
CA SER A 234 1.99 -24.70 -22.63
C SER A 234 2.63 -23.35 -22.96
N LYS A 235 3.89 -23.36 -23.40
CA LYS A 235 4.61 -22.15 -23.85
C LYS A 235 3.95 -21.39 -25.01
N THR A 236 2.94 -21.99 -25.63
CA THR A 236 2.21 -21.42 -26.77
C THR A 236 1.01 -20.58 -26.37
N ASP A 237 0.62 -20.57 -25.09
CA ASP A 237 -0.58 -19.87 -24.61
C ASP A 237 -0.26 -18.79 -23.55
N THR A 238 0.78 -18.02 -23.82
CA THR A 238 1.22 -16.90 -22.99
C THR A 238 0.17 -15.79 -22.83
N ASP A 239 -0.86 -15.77 -23.68
CA ASP A 239 -1.94 -14.79 -23.67
C ASP A 239 -3.00 -15.03 -22.60
N ASN A 240 -3.00 -16.18 -21.95
CA ASN A 240 -3.98 -16.49 -20.90
C ASN A 240 -3.62 -15.91 -19.54
N GLY A 241 -2.37 -15.48 -19.36
CA GLY A 241 -1.99 -14.50 -18.37
C GLY A 241 -1.88 -14.99 -16.93
N ILE A 242 -2.14 -16.28 -16.65
CA ILE A 242 -1.89 -16.83 -15.30
C ILE A 242 -0.54 -17.57 -15.34
N ASN A 243 0.44 -16.97 -14.71
CA ASN A 243 1.80 -17.50 -14.57
C ASN A 243 2.24 -17.44 -13.11
N GLU A 244 3.44 -17.88 -12.79
CA GLU A 244 3.97 -17.86 -11.43
C GLU A 244 4.03 -16.44 -10.82
N GLU A 245 4.30 -15.42 -11.63
CA GLU A 245 4.33 -14.02 -11.19
C GLU A 245 2.93 -13.56 -10.79
N ILE A 246 1.93 -13.79 -11.63
CA ILE A 246 0.53 -13.49 -11.33
C ILE A 246 0.04 -14.27 -10.10
N SER A 247 0.43 -15.53 -9.93
CA SER A 247 0.11 -16.30 -8.72
C SER A 247 0.68 -15.64 -7.45
N LYS A 248 1.92 -15.15 -7.49
CA LYS A 248 2.53 -14.39 -6.39
C LYS A 248 1.78 -13.07 -6.14
N GLU A 249 1.38 -12.37 -7.19
CA GLU A 249 0.58 -11.15 -7.06
C GLU A 249 -0.78 -11.41 -6.41
N ILE A 250 -1.47 -12.50 -6.76
CA ILE A 250 -2.74 -12.89 -6.12
C ILE A 250 -2.54 -13.15 -4.63
N VAL A 251 -1.49 -13.88 -4.25
CA VAL A 251 -1.16 -14.11 -2.83
C VAL A 251 -0.89 -12.79 -2.11
N ALA A 252 -0.12 -11.89 -2.73
CA ALA A 252 0.16 -10.57 -2.16
C ALA A 252 -1.12 -9.73 -2.02
N GLN A 253 -2.01 -9.75 -3.01
CA GLN A 253 -3.32 -9.11 -2.95
C GLN A 253 -4.13 -9.61 -1.75
N ILE A 254 -4.32 -10.94 -1.61
CA ILE A 254 -5.10 -11.52 -0.51
C ILE A 254 -4.53 -11.15 0.86
N ASN A 255 -3.22 -11.12 0.99
CA ASN A 255 -2.57 -10.69 2.23
C ASN A 255 -2.83 -9.19 2.50
N ALA A 256 -2.72 -8.33 1.49
CA ALA A 256 -3.01 -6.91 1.60
C ALA A 256 -4.49 -6.66 1.96
N GLU A 257 -5.43 -7.39 1.35
CA GLU A 257 -6.86 -7.37 1.70
C GLU A 257 -7.07 -7.69 3.17
N LYS A 258 -6.49 -8.80 3.66
CA LYS A 258 -6.61 -9.23 5.07
C LYS A 258 -6.04 -8.20 6.04
N GLU A 259 -4.88 -7.61 5.75
CA GLU A 259 -4.27 -6.58 6.60
C GLU A 259 -5.09 -5.27 6.60
N SER A 260 -5.59 -4.83 5.43
CA SER A 260 -6.47 -3.67 5.34
C SER A 260 -7.74 -3.87 6.20
N ILE A 261 -8.38 -5.04 6.09
CA ILE A 261 -9.60 -5.33 6.84
C ILE A 261 -9.34 -5.39 8.35
N LYS A 262 -8.22 -5.96 8.80
CA LYS A 262 -7.85 -5.97 10.23
C LYS A 262 -7.72 -4.54 10.77
N LYS A 263 -7.15 -3.63 9.96
CA LYS A 263 -6.91 -2.25 10.34
C LYS A 263 -8.19 -1.41 10.32
N TYR A 264 -9.02 -1.59 9.31
CA TYR A 264 -10.13 -0.69 9.01
C TYR A 264 -11.53 -1.29 9.26
N GLY A 265 -11.63 -2.58 9.54
CA GLY A 265 -12.88 -3.25 9.88
C GLY A 265 -13.77 -3.60 8.69
N GLY A 266 -13.31 -3.44 7.46
CA GLY A 266 -14.06 -3.75 6.26
C GLY A 266 -13.36 -3.35 4.97
N TYR A 267 -14.08 -3.42 3.87
CA TYR A 267 -13.62 -3.05 2.54
C TYR A 267 -14.78 -2.52 1.70
N TYR A 268 -14.48 -1.99 0.53
CA TYR A 268 -15.48 -1.56 -0.43
C TYR A 268 -15.55 -2.52 -1.62
N ILE A 269 -16.77 -2.87 -2.04
CA ILE A 269 -17.02 -3.65 -3.26
C ILE A 269 -17.69 -2.76 -4.31
N GLY A 270 -17.38 -2.95 -5.59
CA GLY A 270 -18.06 -2.25 -6.67
C GLY A 270 -19.58 -2.39 -6.55
N ARG A 271 -20.30 -1.27 -6.55
CA ARG A 271 -21.76 -1.23 -6.48
C ARG A 271 -22.40 -2.02 -7.61
N TYR A 272 -21.76 -1.96 -8.77
CA TYR A 272 -22.14 -2.62 -10.03
C TYR A 272 -21.03 -3.55 -10.48
N GLU A 273 -21.35 -4.46 -11.41
CA GLU A 273 -20.37 -5.06 -12.30
C GLU A 273 -19.57 -3.96 -13.01
N VAL A 274 -18.35 -4.25 -13.40
CA VAL A 274 -17.59 -3.27 -14.18
C VAL A 274 -18.23 -3.09 -15.55
N GLY A 275 -18.61 -1.85 -15.81
CA GLY A 275 -19.13 -1.39 -17.08
C GLY A 275 -18.05 -0.78 -17.99
N LYS A 276 -18.44 -0.45 -19.21
CA LYS A 276 -17.57 0.15 -20.21
C LYS A 276 -18.13 1.49 -20.68
N ASP A 277 -17.40 2.57 -20.36
CA ASP A 277 -17.62 3.89 -20.92
C ASP A 277 -16.58 4.16 -22.01
N ASN A 278 -16.99 4.14 -23.26
CA ASN A 278 -16.16 4.25 -24.47
C ASN A 278 -15.03 3.21 -24.63
N LYS A 279 -14.27 2.84 -23.77
CA LYS A 279 -13.22 1.78 -23.67
C LYS A 279 -12.65 1.77 -22.27
N THR A 280 -13.12 2.68 -21.42
CA THR A 280 -12.66 2.81 -20.04
C THR A 280 -13.51 1.92 -19.14
N ALA A 281 -12.89 1.17 -18.26
CA ALA A 281 -13.57 0.42 -17.23
C ALA A 281 -14.09 1.36 -16.14
N VAL A 282 -15.38 1.26 -15.81
CA VAL A 282 -16.05 2.12 -14.83
C VAL A 282 -17.02 1.31 -13.97
N ILE A 283 -17.31 1.81 -12.77
CA ILE A 283 -18.28 1.21 -11.86
C ILE A 283 -19.45 2.18 -11.69
N LYS A 284 -20.30 2.23 -12.70
CA LYS A 284 -21.43 3.18 -12.80
C LYS A 284 -22.70 2.46 -13.21
N ALA A 285 -23.85 3.05 -12.89
CA ALA A 285 -25.12 2.64 -13.44
C ALA A 285 -25.19 2.87 -14.96
N GLU A 286 -26.10 2.15 -15.62
CA GLU A 286 -26.47 2.31 -17.01
C GLU A 286 -25.35 2.10 -18.04
N GLN A 287 -24.27 1.41 -17.64
CA GLN A 287 -23.17 1.07 -18.54
C GLN A 287 -23.34 -0.34 -19.11
N GLU A 288 -22.90 -0.54 -20.35
CA GLU A 288 -22.76 -1.88 -20.89
C GLU A 288 -21.72 -2.65 -20.05
N PRO A 289 -22.03 -3.86 -19.50
CA PRO A 289 -21.03 -4.66 -18.78
C PRO A 289 -19.79 -4.91 -19.62
N TYR A 290 -18.61 -4.77 -19.01
CA TYR A 290 -17.33 -4.94 -19.71
C TYR A 290 -17.04 -6.44 -19.89
N VAL A 291 -17.46 -6.97 -21.01
CA VAL A 291 -17.38 -8.38 -21.38
C VAL A 291 -16.52 -8.59 -22.63
N ASN A 292 -16.44 -9.84 -23.13
CA ASN A 292 -15.62 -10.24 -24.26
C ASN A 292 -14.12 -9.94 -24.03
N ILE A 293 -13.69 -10.10 -22.79
CA ILE A 293 -12.28 -9.97 -22.37
C ILE A 293 -11.82 -11.24 -21.68
N LYS A 294 -10.52 -11.51 -21.74
CA LYS A 294 -9.87 -12.58 -21.00
C LYS A 294 -9.74 -12.20 -19.51
N TRP A 295 -9.58 -13.19 -18.65
CA TRP A 295 -9.34 -12.99 -17.23
C TRP A 295 -8.17 -12.02 -16.95
N SER A 296 -7.05 -12.18 -17.67
CA SER A 296 -5.86 -11.31 -17.50
C SER A 296 -6.19 -9.83 -17.76
N LYS A 297 -7.06 -9.54 -18.74
CA LYS A 297 -7.49 -8.17 -19.00
C LYS A 297 -8.43 -7.65 -17.93
N ALA A 298 -9.32 -8.49 -17.38
CA ALA A 298 -10.16 -8.12 -16.25
C ALA A 298 -9.31 -7.80 -15.00
N TYR A 299 -8.29 -8.64 -14.74
CA TYR A 299 -7.34 -8.45 -13.64
C TYR A 299 -6.56 -7.14 -13.76
N GLU A 300 -6.05 -6.83 -14.95
CA GLU A 300 -5.38 -5.57 -15.25
C GLU A 300 -6.30 -4.35 -15.06
N LEU A 301 -7.50 -4.40 -15.67
CA LEU A 301 -8.45 -3.31 -15.62
C LEU A 301 -8.92 -3.01 -14.20
N ALA A 302 -9.19 -4.04 -13.39
CA ALA A 302 -9.66 -3.87 -12.02
C ALA A 302 -8.67 -3.07 -11.16
N LYS A 303 -7.37 -3.25 -11.36
CA LYS A 303 -6.31 -2.49 -10.66
C LYS A 303 -6.31 -0.99 -11.01
N GLY A 304 -6.91 -0.60 -12.13
CA GLY A 304 -6.86 0.78 -12.65
C GLY A 304 -8.17 1.58 -12.52
N ILE A 305 -9.25 0.99 -12.00
CA ILE A 305 -10.56 1.67 -11.99
C ILE A 305 -10.64 2.77 -10.94
N GLY A 306 -10.05 2.55 -9.79
CA GLY A 306 -10.13 3.48 -8.68
C GLY A 306 -8.85 3.48 -7.87
N GLY A 307 -8.96 3.91 -6.65
CA GLY A 307 -7.82 4.06 -5.77
C GLY A 307 -7.22 5.46 -5.86
N GLY A 308 -6.04 5.60 -5.36
CA GLY A 308 -5.31 6.84 -5.20
C GLY A 308 -4.28 6.66 -4.11
N GLU A 309 -3.90 7.72 -3.44
CA GLU A 309 -2.92 7.61 -2.36
C GLU A 309 -3.47 6.78 -1.18
N GLY A 310 -4.78 6.91 -0.87
CA GLY A 310 -5.42 6.27 0.28
C GLY A 310 -6.02 4.89 0.05
N ALA A 311 -6.13 4.42 -1.19
CA ALA A 311 -6.80 3.16 -1.49
C ALA A 311 -6.23 2.46 -2.71
N THR A 312 -6.45 1.14 -2.79
CA THR A 312 -6.07 0.31 -3.94
C THR A 312 -7.27 -0.49 -4.41
N THR A 313 -7.44 -0.59 -5.73
CA THR A 313 -8.46 -1.45 -6.34
C THR A 313 -7.87 -2.76 -6.82
N TYR A 314 -8.68 -3.81 -6.72
CA TYR A 314 -8.33 -5.17 -7.12
C TYR A 314 -9.49 -5.83 -7.88
N LEU A 315 -9.17 -6.88 -8.65
CA LEU A 315 -10.17 -7.84 -9.09
C LEU A 315 -10.78 -8.50 -7.84
N CYS A 316 -12.11 -8.57 -7.76
CA CYS A 316 -12.80 -9.15 -6.62
C CYS A 316 -12.28 -10.56 -6.34
N SER A 317 -11.79 -10.80 -5.13
CA SER A 317 -11.42 -12.13 -4.68
C SER A 317 -12.65 -12.92 -4.24
N SER A 318 -12.55 -14.24 -4.21
CA SER A 318 -13.62 -15.05 -3.62
C SER A 318 -13.80 -14.80 -2.13
N TYR A 319 -12.77 -14.32 -1.43
CA TYR A 319 -12.90 -13.84 -0.06
C TYR A 319 -13.87 -12.65 0.02
N SER A 320 -13.63 -11.64 -0.83
CA SER A 320 -14.49 -10.46 -0.91
C SER A 320 -15.91 -10.84 -1.36
N TRP A 321 -16.02 -11.71 -2.38
CA TRP A 321 -17.30 -12.15 -2.88
C TRP A 321 -18.16 -12.81 -1.81
N ASP A 322 -17.63 -13.82 -1.15
CA ASP A 322 -18.37 -14.60 -0.15
C ASP A 322 -18.65 -13.77 1.11
N THR A 323 -17.75 -12.85 1.46
CA THR A 323 -18.00 -11.92 2.59
C THR A 323 -19.12 -10.93 2.27
N ALA A 324 -19.19 -10.43 1.03
CA ALA A 324 -20.32 -9.58 0.60
C ALA A 324 -21.64 -10.34 0.61
N ILE A 325 -21.67 -11.60 0.18
CA ILE A 325 -22.87 -12.45 0.31
C ILE A 325 -23.28 -12.61 1.77
N ASN A 326 -22.35 -12.91 2.67
CA ASN A 326 -22.62 -12.99 4.11
C ASN A 326 -23.20 -11.69 4.65
N PHE A 327 -22.64 -10.54 4.25
CA PHE A 327 -23.15 -9.23 4.63
C PHE A 327 -24.60 -9.03 4.17
N ILE A 328 -24.90 -9.34 2.90
CA ILE A 328 -26.26 -9.25 2.35
C ILE A 328 -27.21 -10.17 3.11
N GLN A 329 -26.83 -11.42 3.37
CA GLN A 329 -27.66 -12.38 4.09
C GLN A 329 -27.96 -11.93 5.53
N ASN A 330 -26.93 -11.47 6.24
CA ASN A 330 -27.08 -11.00 7.63
C ASN A 330 -27.94 -9.74 7.72
N THR A 331 -27.81 -8.83 6.76
CA THR A 331 -28.56 -7.57 6.73
C THR A 331 -30.03 -7.78 6.31
N THR A 332 -30.26 -8.65 5.34
CA THR A 332 -31.63 -8.83 4.77
C THR A 332 -32.40 -9.98 5.40
N GLY A 333 -31.75 -10.88 6.12
CA GLY A 333 -32.34 -12.15 6.61
C GLY A 333 -32.69 -13.14 5.50
N LYS A 334 -32.18 -12.95 4.29
CA LYS A 334 -32.50 -13.76 3.11
C LYS A 334 -31.35 -14.72 2.78
N ASN A 335 -31.66 -15.94 2.36
CA ASN A 335 -30.68 -16.88 1.84
C ASN A 335 -30.29 -16.51 0.39
N TYR A 336 -29.48 -15.51 0.23
CA TYR A 336 -29.07 -14.98 -1.08
C TYR A 336 -28.08 -15.90 -1.81
N ALA A 337 -27.25 -16.61 -1.07
CA ALA A 337 -26.19 -17.45 -1.63
C ALA A 337 -26.71 -18.59 -2.49
N THR A 338 -27.83 -19.23 -2.10
CA THR A 338 -28.31 -20.48 -2.72
C THR A 338 -29.70 -20.36 -3.32
N SER A 339 -30.42 -19.28 -3.05
CA SER A 339 -31.79 -19.11 -3.56
C SER A 339 -31.80 -18.54 -4.97
N ILE A 340 -32.45 -19.27 -5.86
CA ILE A 340 -32.72 -18.86 -7.24
C ILE A 340 -34.01 -18.03 -7.31
N ILE A 341 -34.95 -18.32 -6.42
CA ILE A 341 -36.32 -17.78 -6.46
C ILE A 341 -36.38 -16.53 -5.59
N GLY A 342 -36.79 -15.42 -6.19
CA GLY A 342 -37.11 -14.19 -5.47
C GLY A 342 -35.98 -13.22 -5.24
N PHE A 343 -34.80 -13.44 -5.83
CA PHE A 343 -33.71 -12.49 -5.87
C PHE A 343 -33.62 -11.85 -7.24
N ASN A 344 -33.50 -10.57 -7.21
CA ASN A 344 -33.72 -9.63 -8.30
C ASN A 344 -32.56 -9.53 -9.29
N GLY A 345 -31.82 -10.62 -9.52
CA GLY A 345 -30.78 -10.67 -10.55
C GLY A 345 -31.34 -10.82 -11.95
N ASN A 346 -30.59 -10.41 -12.95
CA ASN A 346 -30.96 -10.54 -14.34
C ASN A 346 -30.63 -11.94 -14.89
N TRP A 347 -31.63 -12.83 -14.93
CA TRP A 347 -31.52 -14.12 -15.58
C TRP A 347 -32.75 -14.41 -16.44
N LYS A 348 -32.70 -15.40 -17.32
CA LYS A 348 -33.71 -15.72 -18.33
C LYS A 348 -35.13 -15.82 -17.76
N GLY A 349 -35.30 -16.42 -16.57
CA GLY A 349 -36.60 -16.61 -15.94
C GLY A 349 -37.14 -15.40 -15.20
N GLN A 350 -36.39 -14.31 -15.10
CA GLN A 350 -36.80 -13.11 -14.35
C GLN A 350 -37.29 -12.01 -15.29
N GLU A 351 -38.42 -11.41 -15.01
CA GLU A 351 -38.83 -10.14 -15.61
C GLU A 351 -38.08 -9.00 -14.92
N VAL A 352 -37.57 -8.03 -15.71
CA VAL A 352 -36.93 -6.82 -15.16
C VAL A 352 -37.75 -5.61 -15.61
N LYS A 353 -38.03 -4.72 -14.64
CA LYS A 353 -38.75 -3.46 -14.86
C LYS A 353 -37.87 -2.29 -14.49
N ASP A 354 -38.02 -1.18 -15.20
CA ASP A 354 -37.41 0.09 -14.82
C ASP A 354 -38.12 0.74 -13.63
N SER A 355 -37.60 1.87 -13.16
CA SER A 355 -38.15 2.63 -12.04
C SER A 355 -39.60 3.14 -12.27
N SER A 356 -40.04 3.21 -13.53
CA SER A 356 -41.44 3.56 -13.89
C SER A 356 -42.39 2.36 -13.87
N GLY A 357 -41.89 1.13 -13.68
CA GLY A 357 -42.62 -0.11 -13.75
C GLY A 357 -42.77 -0.69 -15.17
N LYS A 358 -42.16 -0.08 -16.17
CA LYS A 358 -42.13 -0.60 -17.54
C LYS A 358 -41.23 -1.79 -17.66
N VAL A 359 -41.71 -2.87 -18.29
CA VAL A 359 -40.91 -4.05 -18.57
C VAL A 359 -39.78 -3.69 -19.56
N ILE A 360 -38.54 -3.83 -19.14
CA ILE A 360 -37.32 -3.66 -19.96
C ILE A 360 -36.74 -4.99 -20.41
N LYS A 361 -37.05 -6.09 -19.69
CA LYS A 361 -36.72 -7.45 -20.09
C LYS A 361 -37.86 -8.39 -19.68
N PRO A 362 -38.58 -9.03 -20.63
CA PRO A 362 -39.60 -10.00 -20.32
C PRO A 362 -39.06 -11.33 -19.82
N VAL A 363 -39.90 -12.09 -19.15
CA VAL A 363 -39.64 -13.49 -18.74
C VAL A 363 -39.25 -14.32 -19.97
N ASN A 364 -38.42 -15.34 -19.77
CA ASN A 364 -37.92 -16.26 -20.79
C ASN A 364 -37.00 -15.61 -21.86
N THR A 365 -36.48 -14.43 -21.56
CA THR A 365 -35.54 -13.71 -22.42
C THR A 365 -34.15 -13.73 -21.79
N ALA A 366 -33.18 -14.35 -22.48
CA ALA A 366 -31.77 -14.30 -22.09
C ALA A 366 -31.13 -13.04 -22.66
N GLN A 367 -31.20 -11.96 -21.95
CA GLN A 367 -30.65 -10.66 -22.36
C GLN A 367 -29.83 -10.08 -21.25
N ARG A 368 -28.57 -9.74 -21.54
CA ARG A 368 -27.73 -8.93 -20.68
C ARG A 368 -28.29 -7.51 -20.66
N LEU A 369 -28.35 -6.91 -19.48
CA LEU A 369 -28.78 -5.52 -19.27
C LEU A 369 -27.57 -4.65 -18.93
N ASN A 370 -27.75 -3.35 -19.08
CA ASN A 370 -26.81 -2.39 -18.53
C ASN A 370 -26.80 -2.48 -17.00
N THR A 371 -25.67 -2.11 -16.40
CA THR A 371 -25.44 -2.15 -14.96
C THR A 371 -26.49 -1.33 -14.19
N GLY A 372 -26.93 -1.83 -13.03
CA GLY A 372 -27.84 -1.09 -12.15
C GLY A 372 -29.30 -1.03 -12.57
N LEU A 373 -29.71 -1.80 -13.58
CA LEU A 373 -31.13 -1.84 -14.01
C LEU A 373 -31.96 -2.89 -13.27
N THR A 374 -31.37 -3.65 -12.39
CA THR A 374 -32.08 -4.62 -11.52
C THR A 374 -32.36 -4.00 -10.15
N THR A 375 -32.71 -4.82 -9.17
CA THR A 375 -32.91 -4.35 -7.79
C THR A 375 -31.68 -4.64 -6.96
N ALA A 376 -31.15 -3.63 -6.29
CA ALA A 376 -30.04 -3.77 -5.36
C ALA A 376 -30.42 -4.51 -4.09
N LEU A 377 -29.47 -5.24 -3.51
CA LEU A 377 -29.51 -5.72 -2.14
C LEU A 377 -28.33 -5.09 -1.38
N CYS A 378 -28.62 -4.41 -0.28
CA CYS A 378 -27.61 -3.64 0.45
C CYS A 378 -26.80 -2.71 -0.49
N ASN A 379 -27.48 -2.05 -1.40
CA ASN A 379 -26.93 -1.14 -2.42
C ASN A 379 -25.99 -1.80 -3.45
N ILE A 380 -25.90 -3.14 -3.49
CA ILE A 380 -25.11 -3.90 -4.47
C ILE A 380 -26.04 -4.50 -5.51
N TYR A 381 -25.73 -4.31 -6.79
CA TYR A 381 -26.47 -4.83 -7.93
C TYR A 381 -25.83 -6.10 -8.49
N ASP A 382 -26.64 -6.99 -9.02
CA ASP A 382 -26.27 -8.09 -9.92
C ASP A 382 -25.12 -9.02 -9.43
N MET A 383 -25.00 -9.28 -8.11
CA MET A 383 -24.13 -10.36 -7.64
C MET A 383 -24.71 -11.76 -8.02
N GLY A 384 -25.94 -11.80 -8.47
CA GLY A 384 -26.56 -13.00 -9.04
C GLY A 384 -27.20 -12.66 -10.38
N GLY A 385 -26.67 -13.20 -11.47
CA GLY A 385 -27.18 -12.97 -12.84
C GLY A 385 -26.40 -11.94 -13.64
N ASN A 386 -26.97 -11.43 -14.69
CA ASN A 386 -26.45 -10.51 -15.69
C ASN A 386 -25.17 -11.02 -16.39
N VAL A 387 -23.99 -10.95 -15.76
CA VAL A 387 -22.76 -11.58 -16.24
C VAL A 387 -22.09 -12.40 -15.15
N GLY A 388 -21.51 -13.55 -15.52
CA GLY A 388 -20.63 -14.30 -14.62
C GLY A 388 -19.35 -13.51 -14.37
N GLU A 389 -18.97 -13.31 -13.11
CA GLU A 389 -17.87 -12.44 -12.76
C GLU A 389 -16.58 -13.21 -12.46
N PHE A 390 -15.52 -12.88 -13.19
CA PHE A 390 -14.17 -13.38 -12.89
C PHE A 390 -13.75 -13.00 -11.49
N THR A 391 -13.10 -13.94 -10.80
CA THR A 391 -12.43 -13.71 -9.49
C THR A 391 -10.97 -14.10 -9.56
N THR A 392 -10.23 -13.87 -8.47
CA THR A 392 -8.85 -14.34 -8.33
C THR A 392 -8.76 -15.82 -7.95
N GLU A 393 -9.88 -16.49 -7.66
CA GLU A 393 -9.92 -17.91 -7.32
C GLU A 393 -9.56 -18.78 -8.52
N LEU A 394 -8.63 -19.72 -8.33
CA LEU A 394 -8.21 -20.69 -9.31
C LEU A 394 -8.75 -22.08 -8.96
N ASN A 395 -9.11 -22.88 -9.97
CA ASN A 395 -9.54 -24.24 -9.76
C ASN A 395 -8.35 -25.19 -9.58
N PRO A 396 -8.31 -26.02 -8.53
CA PRO A 396 -7.19 -26.92 -8.25
C PRO A 396 -7.06 -28.10 -9.24
N GLY A 397 -8.09 -28.38 -10.04
CA GLY A 397 -8.14 -29.59 -10.85
C GLY A 397 -7.68 -29.46 -12.29
N THR A 398 -7.49 -28.23 -12.79
CA THR A 398 -7.20 -27.97 -14.20
C THR A 398 -6.29 -26.77 -14.38
N SER A 399 -5.36 -26.87 -15.36
CA SER A 399 -4.54 -25.72 -15.74
C SER A 399 -5.41 -24.60 -16.32
N GLU A 400 -5.11 -23.36 -15.97
CA GLU A 400 -5.66 -22.15 -16.59
C GLU A 400 -7.16 -21.90 -16.34
N THR A 401 -7.80 -22.61 -15.42
CA THR A 401 -9.18 -22.32 -15.06
C THR A 401 -9.28 -21.37 -13.88
N VAL A 402 -10.16 -20.40 -14.05
CA VAL A 402 -10.53 -19.43 -13.04
C VAL A 402 -11.97 -19.65 -12.61
N VAL A 403 -12.29 -19.27 -11.39
CA VAL A 403 -13.65 -19.39 -10.89
C VAL A 403 -14.44 -18.13 -11.22
N LEU A 404 -15.55 -18.33 -11.93
CA LEU A 404 -16.61 -17.34 -12.16
C LEU A 404 -17.64 -17.44 -11.04
N ARG A 405 -18.22 -16.30 -10.67
CA ARG A 405 -19.24 -16.20 -9.62
C ARG A 405 -20.54 -15.59 -10.15
N GLY A 406 -21.63 -15.89 -9.47
CA GLY A 406 -22.92 -15.19 -9.60
C GLY A 406 -23.85 -15.60 -10.72
N GLY A 407 -23.46 -16.52 -11.61
CA GLY A 407 -24.28 -16.86 -12.79
C GLY A 407 -24.32 -15.74 -13.83
N ASN A 408 -25.28 -15.81 -14.76
CA ASN A 408 -25.39 -14.82 -15.85
C ASN A 408 -26.85 -14.68 -16.34
N SER A 409 -27.08 -13.83 -17.33
CA SER A 409 -28.41 -13.56 -17.89
C SER A 409 -29.08 -14.77 -18.57
N TYR A 410 -28.35 -15.84 -18.84
CA TYR A 410 -28.89 -17.08 -19.43
C TYR A 410 -29.27 -18.11 -18.37
N ASN A 411 -28.42 -18.29 -17.34
CA ASN A 411 -28.56 -19.31 -16.31
C ASN A 411 -29.19 -18.71 -15.05
N ASN A 412 -29.85 -19.58 -14.27
CA ASN A 412 -30.45 -19.26 -13.00
C ASN A 412 -29.55 -19.60 -11.80
N ASP A 413 -28.26 -19.48 -11.97
CA ASP A 413 -27.31 -19.79 -10.91
C ASP A 413 -27.35 -18.73 -9.80
N PRO A 414 -27.38 -19.17 -8.54
CA PRO A 414 -27.40 -18.24 -7.41
C PRO A 414 -26.07 -17.51 -7.22
N ALA A 415 -26.11 -16.43 -6.46
CA ALA A 415 -24.93 -15.59 -6.22
C ALA A 415 -23.74 -16.33 -5.59
N GLY A 416 -24.01 -17.39 -4.81
CA GLY A 416 -22.99 -18.24 -4.19
C GLY A 416 -22.33 -19.26 -5.13
N ASN A 417 -22.83 -19.41 -6.35
CA ASN A 417 -22.33 -20.42 -7.28
C ASN A 417 -20.88 -20.16 -7.71
N ARG A 418 -20.18 -21.25 -8.03
CA ARG A 418 -18.80 -21.28 -8.54
C ARG A 418 -18.77 -22.05 -9.83
N TRP A 419 -18.31 -21.42 -10.89
CA TRP A 419 -18.10 -22.06 -12.19
C TRP A 419 -16.65 -21.99 -12.59
N ASP A 420 -16.22 -23.02 -13.27
CA ASP A 420 -14.90 -23.05 -13.87
C ASP A 420 -14.95 -22.50 -15.29
N SER A 421 -14.03 -21.62 -15.60
CA SER A 421 -13.81 -21.11 -16.95
C SER A 421 -12.32 -21.03 -17.27
N TYR A 422 -11.97 -21.28 -18.51
CA TYR A 422 -10.60 -21.05 -18.96
C TYR A 422 -10.26 -19.56 -18.87
N SER A 423 -9.13 -19.23 -18.28
CA SER A 423 -8.68 -17.84 -18.11
C SER A 423 -8.52 -17.09 -19.43
N GLY A 424 -8.19 -17.83 -20.50
CA GLY A 424 -8.09 -17.32 -21.87
C GLY A 424 -9.41 -17.16 -22.62
N LEU A 425 -10.53 -17.62 -22.06
CA LEU A 425 -11.81 -17.53 -22.72
C LEU A 425 -12.40 -16.13 -22.56
N ALA A 426 -12.70 -15.49 -23.69
CA ALA A 426 -13.44 -14.24 -23.73
C ALA A 426 -14.88 -14.56 -24.16
N GLY A 427 -15.86 -14.15 -23.35
CA GLY A 427 -17.27 -14.46 -23.63
C GLY A 427 -18.19 -13.28 -23.36
N SER A 428 -19.31 -13.21 -24.08
CA SER A 428 -20.31 -12.16 -23.91
C SER A 428 -21.08 -12.24 -22.58
N LEU A 429 -20.91 -13.32 -21.84
CA LEU A 429 -21.53 -13.56 -20.53
C LEU A 429 -20.54 -13.50 -19.38
N TYR A 430 -19.28 -13.13 -19.64
CA TYR A 430 -18.19 -13.07 -18.66
C TYR A 430 -17.72 -11.64 -18.49
N GLY A 431 -17.92 -11.11 -17.30
CA GLY A 431 -17.49 -9.79 -16.84
C GLY A 431 -16.66 -9.91 -15.59
N PHE A 432 -16.62 -8.85 -14.78
CA PHE A 432 -15.87 -8.83 -13.52
C PHE A 432 -16.36 -7.70 -12.62
N ARG A 433 -16.01 -7.78 -11.35
CA ARG A 433 -16.25 -6.76 -10.35
C ARG A 433 -14.93 -6.35 -9.68
N ALA A 434 -14.79 -5.09 -9.32
CA ALA A 434 -13.64 -4.62 -8.58
C ALA A 434 -13.99 -4.42 -7.10
N THR A 435 -12.96 -4.54 -6.26
CA THR A 435 -12.99 -4.19 -4.84
C THR A 435 -12.00 -3.07 -4.56
N LEU A 436 -12.20 -2.33 -3.45
CA LEU A 436 -11.36 -1.22 -3.04
C LEU A 436 -11.01 -1.39 -1.57
N PHE A 437 -9.72 -1.34 -1.27
CA PHE A 437 -9.16 -1.48 0.06
C PHE A 437 -8.36 -0.24 0.45
N LEU A 438 -8.48 0.18 1.69
CA LEU A 438 -7.62 1.24 2.23
C LEU A 438 -6.19 0.71 2.43
N LYS A 439 -5.22 1.61 2.24
CA LYS A 439 -3.78 1.32 2.44
C LYS A 439 -3.33 1.44 3.88
#